data_ec44a7f170c1fd70db5a834f2587ff18
#
_entry.id   ec44a7f170c1fd70db5a834f2587ff18
#
_cell.length_a   1.000
_cell.length_b   1.000
_cell.length_c   1.000
_cell.angle_alpha   90.00
_cell.angle_beta   90.00
_cell.angle_gamma   90.00
#
_symmetry.space_group_name_H-M   'P 1'
#
loop_
_entity.id
_entity.type
_entity.pdbx_description
1 polymer ?
#
loop_
_entity_poly.entity_id
_entity_poly.type
_entity_poly.pdbx_seq_one_letter_code
_entity_poly.pdbx_strand_id
1 'polypeptide(L)'
;MNTLDPATKRVLVVEDDASIGNMCQRVLVREGFEADIAVNAALAQNMIDKTQYDVCLIDIRTPQMSGVELYQWLQEKHPQTANRVIFTTGSLIDDKTKAYIRQSGRPFLPKPFTPDELTGIIERSLRQRSR
;
A
#
# COMPACT_ATOMS: atom_id res chain seq x y z
N MET A 1 22.23 17.05 -0.08
CA MET A 1 21.91 16.65 0.62
C MET A 1 21.09 15.73 0.57
N ASN A 2 20.66 15.19 0.48
CA ASN A 2 19.82 14.33 0.44
C ASN A 2 19.76 13.34 1.41
N THR A 3 20.23 13.56 2.59
CA THR A 3 19.97 12.76 3.74
C THR A 3 18.51 12.87 4.02
N LEU A 4 17.87 11.75 4.21
CA LEU A 4 16.46 11.77 4.51
C LEU A 4 16.24 12.35 5.89
N ASP A 5 15.23 13.19 5.98
CA ASP A 5 14.72 13.64 7.25
C ASP A 5 14.23 12.41 8.03
N PRO A 6 14.59 12.24 9.29
CA PRO A 6 14.06 11.12 10.08
C PRO A 6 12.55 11.07 10.12
N ALA A 7 11.88 12.21 9.89
CA ALA A 7 10.42 12.24 9.84
C ALA A 7 9.85 11.84 8.49
N THR A 8 10.70 11.63 7.47
CA THR A 8 10.20 11.25 6.15
C THR A 8 9.59 9.87 6.21
N LYS A 9 8.38 9.77 5.70
CA LYS A 9 7.65 8.50 5.70
C LYS A 9 7.84 7.79 4.37
N ARG A 10 7.84 6.48 4.44
CA ARG A 10 8.14 5.62 3.31
C ARG A 10 6.92 4.79 2.96
N VAL A 11 6.50 4.83 1.70
CA VAL A 11 5.31 4.14 1.20
C VAL A 11 5.73 3.10 0.18
N LEU A 12 5.16 1.91 0.28
CA LEU A 12 5.33 0.89 -0.74
C LEU A 12 4.03 0.79 -1.53
N VAL A 13 4.13 0.88 -2.86
CA VAL A 13 2.99 0.72 -3.76
C VAL A 13 3.14 -0.62 -4.46
N VAL A 14 2.22 -1.54 -4.21
CA VAL A 14 2.22 -2.86 -4.85
C VAL A 14 1.20 -2.81 -5.98
N GLU A 15 1.69 -2.72 -7.22
CA GLU A 15 0.87 -2.43 -8.38
C GLU A 15 1.55 -2.96 -9.63
N ASP A 16 0.87 -3.82 -10.40
CA ASP A 16 1.45 -4.40 -11.61
C ASP A 16 1.31 -3.48 -12.83
N ASP A 17 0.41 -2.50 -12.79
CA ASP A 17 0.26 -1.54 -13.89
C ASP A 17 1.29 -0.43 -13.69
N ALA A 18 2.27 -0.37 -14.60
CA ALA A 18 3.38 0.57 -14.47
C ALA A 18 2.91 2.03 -14.49
N SER A 19 1.88 2.33 -15.28
CA SER A 19 1.36 3.71 -15.36
C SER A 19 0.79 4.14 -14.02
N ILE A 20 0.04 3.27 -13.39
CA ILE A 20 -0.57 3.59 -12.10
C ILE A 20 0.51 3.68 -11.02
N GLY A 21 1.43 2.72 -10.99
CA GLY A 21 2.52 2.73 -10.03
C GLY A 21 3.36 4.00 -10.13
N ASN A 22 3.72 4.37 -11.36
CA ASN A 22 4.52 5.58 -11.57
C ASN A 22 3.78 6.84 -11.19
N MET A 23 2.48 6.90 -11.45
CA MET A 23 1.67 8.04 -11.06
C MET A 23 1.64 8.16 -9.53
N CYS A 24 1.41 7.05 -8.84
CA CYS A 24 1.40 7.05 -7.38
C CYS A 24 2.73 7.52 -6.82
N GLN A 25 3.82 7.01 -7.38
CA GLN A 25 5.15 7.39 -6.89
C GLN A 25 5.40 8.88 -7.06
N ARG A 26 5.06 9.43 -8.24
CA ARG A 26 5.26 10.86 -8.49
C ARG A 26 4.44 11.72 -7.54
N VAL A 27 3.18 11.35 -7.31
CA VAL A 27 2.31 12.09 -6.42
C VAL A 27 2.87 12.08 -5.00
N LEU A 28 3.25 10.91 -4.52
CA LEU A 28 3.73 10.76 -3.16
C LEU A 28 5.07 11.46 -2.93
N VAL A 29 5.97 11.36 -3.89
CA VAL A 29 7.27 12.04 -3.78
C VAL A 29 7.07 13.55 -3.75
N ARG A 30 6.16 14.07 -4.57
CA ARG A 30 5.85 15.50 -4.58
C ARG A 30 5.31 15.97 -3.24
N GLU A 31 4.60 15.10 -2.53
CA GLU A 31 4.03 15.43 -1.22
C GLU A 31 5.01 15.20 -0.06
N GLY A 32 6.24 14.83 -0.36
CA GLY A 32 7.26 14.70 0.67
C GLY A 32 7.48 13.28 1.18
N PHE A 33 6.83 12.30 0.58
CA PHE A 33 7.05 10.90 0.95
C PHE A 33 8.17 10.28 0.13
N GLU A 34 8.75 9.21 0.66
CA GLU A 34 9.55 8.31 -0.15
C GLU A 34 8.62 7.21 -0.63
N ALA A 35 8.69 6.84 -1.89
CA ALA A 35 7.76 5.86 -2.44
C ALA A 35 8.48 4.88 -3.35
N ASP A 36 8.33 3.60 -3.06
CA ASP A 36 8.88 2.51 -3.87
C ASP A 36 7.72 1.76 -4.52
N ILE A 37 7.99 1.11 -5.66
CA ILE A 37 7.00 0.34 -6.39
C ILE A 37 7.43 -1.12 -6.41
N ALA A 38 6.51 -2.02 -6.06
CA ALA A 38 6.68 -3.45 -6.28
C ALA A 38 5.65 -3.88 -7.30
N VAL A 39 6.10 -4.48 -8.41
CA VAL A 39 5.20 -4.82 -9.50
C VAL A 39 4.45 -6.13 -9.29
N ASN A 40 4.78 -6.86 -8.23
CA ASN A 40 4.05 -8.06 -7.85
C ASN A 40 4.28 -8.33 -6.36
N ALA A 41 3.52 -9.29 -5.82
CA ALA A 41 3.56 -9.57 -4.40
C ALA A 41 4.90 -10.20 -3.97
N ALA A 42 5.51 -11.03 -4.81
CA ALA A 42 6.78 -11.64 -4.46
C ALA A 42 7.88 -10.60 -4.30
N LEU A 43 7.90 -9.61 -5.19
CA LEU A 43 8.84 -8.51 -5.08
C LEU A 43 8.55 -7.67 -3.83
N ALA A 44 7.26 -7.46 -3.54
CA ALA A 44 6.87 -6.74 -2.34
C ALA A 44 7.37 -7.44 -1.08
N GLN A 45 7.25 -8.77 -1.03
CA GLN A 45 7.75 -9.54 0.12
C GLN A 45 9.24 -9.32 0.32
N ASN A 46 10.01 -9.37 -0.77
CA ASN A 46 11.44 -9.13 -0.70
C ASN A 46 11.75 -7.75 -0.16
N MET A 47 11.05 -6.75 -0.66
CA MET A 47 11.31 -5.36 -0.27
C MET A 47 10.93 -5.13 1.19
N ILE A 48 9.81 -5.72 1.64
CA ILE A 48 9.35 -5.58 3.02
C ILE A 48 10.30 -6.27 3.99
N ASP A 49 10.88 -7.41 3.58
CA ASP A 49 11.87 -8.09 4.42
C ASP A 49 13.11 -7.23 4.66
N LYS A 50 13.42 -6.33 3.76
CA LYS A 50 14.65 -5.54 3.83
C LYS A 50 14.45 -4.10 4.27
N THR A 51 13.24 -3.56 4.12
CA THR A 51 12.96 -2.15 4.35
C THR A 51 11.66 -2.02 5.14
N GLN A 52 11.67 -1.15 6.12
CA GLN A 52 10.46 -0.89 6.88
C GLN A 52 9.65 0.21 6.21
N TYR A 53 8.41 -0.11 5.88
CA TYR A 53 7.50 0.85 5.25
C TYR A 53 6.48 1.34 6.26
N ASP A 54 6.13 2.61 6.13
CA ASP A 54 5.15 3.22 7.02
C ASP A 54 3.73 2.97 6.55
N VAL A 55 3.54 2.80 5.25
CA VAL A 55 2.25 2.47 4.65
C VAL A 55 2.49 1.60 3.43
N CYS A 56 1.64 0.62 3.21
CA CYS A 56 1.66 -0.21 2.01
C CYS A 56 0.32 -0.09 1.30
N LEU A 57 0.33 0.43 0.07
CA LEU A 57 -0.85 0.48 -0.78
C LEU A 57 -0.81 -0.75 -1.68
N ILE A 58 -1.76 -1.67 -1.51
CA ILE A 58 -1.71 -2.97 -2.16
C ILE A 58 -2.92 -3.17 -3.06
N ASP A 59 -2.65 -3.37 -4.36
CA ASP A 59 -3.71 -3.76 -5.28
C ASP A 59 -4.11 -5.21 -5.00
N ILE A 60 -5.41 -5.43 -4.83
CA ILE A 60 -5.93 -6.76 -4.58
C ILE A 60 -5.66 -7.69 -5.76
N ARG A 61 -5.75 -7.15 -6.98
CA ARG A 61 -5.61 -7.94 -8.20
C ARG A 61 -4.20 -7.86 -8.74
N THR A 62 -3.28 -8.57 -8.15
CA THR A 62 -1.91 -8.69 -8.65
C THR A 62 -1.68 -10.11 -9.15
N PRO A 63 -0.74 -10.30 -10.12
CA PRO A 63 -0.51 -11.64 -10.66
C PRO A 63 0.05 -12.60 -9.61
N GLN A 64 -0.32 -13.86 -9.74
CA GLN A 64 0.18 -14.97 -8.94
C GLN A 64 -0.33 -14.94 -7.51
N MET A 65 0.09 -14.01 -6.71
CA MET A 65 -0.39 -13.87 -5.33
C MET A 65 -1.26 -12.61 -5.24
N SER A 66 -2.47 -12.75 -4.75
CA SER A 66 -3.38 -11.60 -4.62
C SER A 66 -2.96 -10.68 -3.49
N GLY A 67 -3.49 -9.46 -3.50
CA GLY A 67 -3.23 -8.53 -2.41
C GLY A 67 -3.73 -9.04 -1.06
N VAL A 68 -4.83 -9.80 -1.06
CA VAL A 68 -5.33 -10.42 0.18
C VAL A 68 -4.34 -11.45 0.71
N GLU A 69 -3.79 -12.27 -0.18
CA GLU A 69 -2.80 -13.26 0.22
C GLU A 69 -1.52 -12.60 0.75
N LEU A 70 -1.12 -11.51 0.11
CA LEU A 70 0.04 -10.75 0.60
C LEU A 70 -0.24 -10.19 1.99
N TYR A 71 -1.44 -9.66 2.21
CA TYR A 71 -1.82 -9.15 3.52
C TYR A 71 -1.80 -10.25 4.58
N GLN A 72 -2.28 -11.46 4.24
CA GLN A 72 -2.25 -12.58 5.17
C GLN A 72 -0.82 -12.96 5.53
N TRP A 73 0.08 -12.93 4.54
CA TRP A 73 1.50 -13.16 4.79
C TRP A 73 2.06 -12.09 5.73
N LEU A 74 1.66 -10.84 5.55
CA LEU A 74 2.09 -9.76 6.43
C LEU A 74 1.61 -9.97 7.86
N GLN A 75 0.38 -10.44 8.03
CA GLN A 75 -0.14 -10.70 9.36
C GLN A 75 0.70 -11.73 10.10
N GLU A 76 1.24 -12.70 9.38
CA GLU A 76 2.09 -13.73 9.97
C GLU A 76 3.51 -13.26 10.22
N LYS A 77 4.11 -12.62 9.23
CA LYS A 77 5.54 -12.33 9.24
C LYS A 77 5.90 -10.93 9.66
N HIS A 78 5.02 -9.98 9.39
CA HIS A 78 5.28 -8.56 9.66
C HIS A 78 4.00 -7.90 10.17
N PRO A 79 3.53 -8.28 11.36
CA PRO A 79 2.22 -7.80 11.84
C PRO A 79 2.12 -6.28 11.96
N GLN A 80 3.21 -5.60 12.25
CA GLN A 80 3.18 -4.14 12.31
C GLN A 80 2.91 -3.55 10.92
N THR A 81 3.52 -4.12 9.90
CA THR A 81 3.30 -3.68 8.52
C THR A 81 1.88 -4.01 8.08
N ALA A 82 1.34 -5.15 8.51
CA ALA A 82 -0.04 -5.51 8.18
C ALA A 82 -1.02 -4.44 8.65
N ASN A 83 -0.75 -3.81 9.79
CA ASN A 83 -1.62 -2.77 10.32
C ASN A 83 -1.51 -1.46 9.57
N ARG A 84 -0.68 -1.41 8.53
CA ARG A 84 -0.44 -0.20 7.74
C ARG A 84 -0.83 -0.39 6.28
N VAL A 85 -1.62 -1.42 6.00
CA VAL A 85 -2.04 -1.74 4.63
C VAL A 85 -3.29 -0.94 4.26
N ILE A 86 -3.28 -0.43 3.03
CA ILE A 86 -4.45 0.14 2.37
C ILE A 86 -4.66 -0.69 1.13
N PHE A 87 -5.87 -1.24 0.96
CA PHE A 87 -6.19 -2.01 -0.24
C PHE A 87 -6.71 -1.11 -1.34
N THR A 88 -6.43 -1.47 -2.58
CA THR A 88 -6.98 -0.78 -3.73
C THR A 88 -7.29 -1.78 -4.83
N THR A 89 -8.24 -1.47 -5.70
CA THR A 89 -8.48 -2.21 -6.92
C THR A 89 -9.42 -1.42 -7.83
N GLY A 90 -9.25 -1.60 -9.12
CA GLY A 90 -10.16 -1.04 -10.13
C GLY A 90 -11.11 -2.06 -10.69
N SER A 91 -10.98 -3.31 -10.25
CA SER A 91 -11.81 -4.40 -10.77
C SER A 91 -12.95 -4.69 -9.81
N LEU A 92 -13.98 -5.32 -10.36
CA LEU A 92 -15.03 -5.85 -9.52
C LEU A 92 -14.45 -6.96 -8.65
N ILE A 93 -14.81 -6.96 -7.39
CA ILE A 93 -14.39 -8.01 -6.48
C ILE A 93 -15.65 -8.70 -5.96
N ASP A 94 -15.51 -9.98 -5.65
CA ASP A 94 -16.65 -10.76 -5.22
C ASP A 94 -17.05 -10.39 -3.78
N ASP A 95 -18.22 -10.84 -3.37
CA ASP A 95 -18.75 -10.50 -2.04
C ASP A 95 -17.89 -11.05 -0.93
N LYS A 96 -17.27 -12.19 -1.15
CA LYS A 96 -16.39 -12.80 -0.16
C LYS A 96 -15.16 -11.94 0.09
N THR A 97 -14.56 -11.43 -0.97
CA THR A 97 -13.40 -10.54 -0.85
C THR A 97 -13.79 -9.22 -0.19
N LYS A 98 -14.94 -8.66 -0.57
CA LYS A 98 -15.44 -7.45 0.06
C LYS A 98 -15.62 -7.64 1.56
N ALA A 99 -16.21 -8.76 1.95
CA ALA A 99 -16.44 -9.08 3.36
C ALA A 99 -15.11 -9.22 4.09
N TYR A 100 -14.14 -9.85 3.45
CA TYR A 100 -12.82 -10.02 4.06
C TYR A 100 -12.15 -8.67 4.33
N ILE A 101 -12.19 -7.77 3.34
CA ILE A 101 -11.57 -6.45 3.50
C ILE A 101 -12.26 -5.68 4.63
N ARG A 102 -13.59 -5.73 4.68
CA ARG A 102 -14.35 -5.04 5.72
C ARG A 102 -13.99 -5.58 7.10
N GLN A 103 -13.90 -6.89 7.24
CA GLN A 103 -13.56 -7.52 8.51
C GLN A 103 -12.11 -7.25 8.94
N SER A 104 -11.21 -7.05 7.97
CA SER A 104 -9.83 -6.76 8.27
C SER A 104 -9.65 -5.40 8.95
N GLY A 105 -10.60 -4.50 8.77
CA GLY A 105 -10.50 -3.14 9.27
C GLY A 105 -9.55 -2.27 8.47
N ARG A 106 -9.01 -2.76 7.37
CA ARG A 106 -8.08 -1.98 6.57
C ARG A 106 -8.82 -1.04 5.65
N PRO A 107 -8.27 0.18 5.45
CA PRO A 107 -8.88 1.13 4.52
C PRO A 107 -8.87 0.61 3.09
N PHE A 108 -9.78 1.12 2.28
CA PHE A 108 -9.89 0.74 0.89
C PHE A 108 -9.97 2.00 0.03
N LEU A 109 -9.14 2.06 -1.02
CA LEU A 109 -9.12 3.17 -1.96
C LEU A 109 -9.50 2.64 -3.34
N PRO A 110 -10.72 2.87 -3.82
CA PRO A 110 -11.11 2.37 -5.13
C PRO A 110 -10.44 3.13 -6.26
N LYS A 111 -10.14 2.45 -7.35
CA LYS A 111 -9.65 3.07 -8.58
C LYS A 111 -10.84 3.42 -9.47
N PRO A 112 -10.76 4.49 -10.24
CA PRO A 112 -9.66 5.45 -10.29
C PRO A 112 -9.73 6.40 -9.09
N PHE A 113 -8.57 6.84 -8.63
CA PHE A 113 -8.52 7.81 -7.55
C PHE A 113 -7.72 9.02 -8.00
N THR A 114 -8.01 10.16 -7.38
CA THR A 114 -7.29 11.40 -7.66
C THR A 114 -6.02 11.47 -6.82
N PRO A 115 -5.06 12.34 -7.19
CA PRO A 115 -3.90 12.57 -6.33
C PRO A 115 -4.27 12.97 -4.91
N ASP A 116 -5.31 13.81 -4.76
CA ASP A 116 -5.74 14.24 -3.42
C ASP A 116 -6.31 13.08 -2.62
N GLU A 117 -7.05 12.19 -3.26
CA GLU A 117 -7.59 11.02 -2.58
C GLU A 117 -6.48 10.10 -2.11
N LEU A 118 -5.48 9.90 -2.96
CA LEU A 118 -4.33 9.07 -2.60
C LEU A 118 -3.59 9.67 -1.40
N THR A 119 -3.21 10.93 -1.50
CA THR A 119 -2.49 11.59 -0.43
C THR A 119 -3.30 11.62 0.86
N GLY A 120 -4.59 11.88 0.73
CA GLY A 120 -5.47 11.97 1.90
C GLY A 120 -5.56 10.66 2.66
N ILE A 121 -5.72 9.54 1.97
CA ILE A 121 -5.84 8.26 2.65
C ILE A 121 -4.52 7.83 3.28
N ILE A 122 -3.39 8.15 2.61
CA ILE A 122 -2.07 7.89 3.18
C ILE A 122 -1.89 8.68 4.48
N GLU A 123 -2.22 9.96 4.45
CA GLU A 123 -2.05 10.81 5.63
C GLU A 123 -2.95 10.39 6.77
N ARG A 124 -4.19 10.01 6.49
CA ARG A 124 -5.09 9.51 7.53
C ARG A 124 -4.56 8.23 8.16
N SER A 125 -4.03 7.34 7.34
CA SER A 125 -3.45 6.10 7.82
C SER A 125 -2.26 6.36 8.76
N LEU A 126 -1.42 7.32 8.41
CA LEU A 126 -0.28 7.67 9.25
C LEU A 126 -0.70 8.28 10.59
N ARG A 127 -1.74 9.09 10.60
CA ARG A 127 -2.24 9.68 11.84
C ARG A 127 -2.80 8.62 12.78
N GLN A 128 -3.48 7.62 12.24
CA GLN A 128 -4.09 6.57 13.05
C GLN A 128 -3.05 5.67 13.71
N ARG A 129 -1.87 5.60 13.13
CA ARG A 129 -0.83 4.75 13.69
C ARG A 129 -0.30 5.20 15.03
N SER A 130 -0.43 6.45 15.35
CA SER A 130 0.14 6.93 16.60
C SER A 130 -0.64 6.49 17.82
N ARG A 131 -1.73 5.76 17.61
CA ARG A 131 -2.47 5.28 18.76
C ARG A 131 -2.01 3.96 19.28
#